data_775e265f3a6a58dd997f852e32bdaec3
#
_entry.id   775e265f3a6a58dd997f852e32bdaec3
#
_cell.length_a   1.000
_cell.length_b   1.000
_cell.length_c   1.000
_cell.angle_alpha   90.00
_cell.angle_beta   90.00
_cell.angle_gamma   90.00
#
_symmetry.space_group_name_H-M   'P 1'
#
loop_
_entity.id
_entity.type
_entity.pdbx_description
1 polymer ?
#
loop_
_entity_poly.entity_id
_entity_poly.type
_entity_poly.pdbx_seq_one_letter_code
_entity_poly.pdbx_strand_id
1 'polypeptide(L)'
;YDEYSKTGYSGETAKSSVYDIQLQEMNKEMEEFMVSVATSTVTASEGIAGVGVFFEPDAFDPSIKDYTVYVSESDAKTGNVQSYGAYTSYGSQDYYKNAATTKQNCFTDPYEDQGIKMVSASFPIEYQGKTQGVILVDINISTFSNLRSSDSDYKTMYVDVLTGDSTIVYDSESDEYTGQKLSSLIS
;
A
#
# COMPACT_ATOMS: atom_id res chain seq x y z
N TYR A 1 11.97 11.42 -13.57
CA TYR A 1 13.20 11.93 -12.89
C TYR A 1 14.34 12.15 -13.90
N ASP A 2 14.60 11.20 -14.78
CA ASP A 2 15.70 11.32 -15.78
C ASP A 2 15.43 12.34 -16.90
N GLU A 3 14.18 12.61 -17.26
CA GLU A 3 13.84 13.63 -18.26
C GLU A 3 14.02 15.04 -17.72
N TYR A 4 13.61 15.27 -16.48
CA TYR A 4 13.71 16.59 -15.82
C TYR A 4 15.14 16.97 -15.44
N SER A 5 15.99 16.00 -15.08
CA SER A 5 17.41 16.29 -14.84
C SER A 5 18.13 16.80 -16.10
N LYS A 6 17.55 16.57 -17.29
CA LYS A 6 18.10 17.01 -18.59
C LYS A 6 17.57 18.38 -19.05
N THR A 7 16.41 18.81 -18.57
CA THR A 7 15.73 20.03 -19.06
C THR A 7 16.03 21.29 -18.25
N GLY A 8 16.73 21.15 -17.12
CA GLY A 8 17.01 22.29 -16.21
C GLY A 8 15.79 22.63 -15.36
N TYR A 9 16.05 22.78 -14.09
CA TYR A 9 15.09 23.09 -13.05
C TYR A 9 14.55 24.53 -13.26
N SER A 10 13.24 24.72 -13.44
CA SER A 10 12.65 26.05 -13.63
C SER A 10 12.66 26.90 -12.35
N GLY A 11 12.80 26.26 -11.19
CA GLY A 11 12.66 26.93 -9.90
C GLY A 11 11.23 27.33 -9.54
N GLU A 12 10.26 26.98 -10.38
CA GLU A 12 8.86 27.23 -10.14
C GLU A 12 8.31 26.28 -9.08
N THR A 13 7.35 26.77 -8.31
CA THR A 13 6.70 25.99 -7.26
C THR A 13 5.19 26.06 -7.41
N ALA A 14 4.50 25.01 -6.97
CA ALA A 14 3.05 24.94 -6.96
C ALA A 14 2.56 24.40 -5.61
N LYS A 15 1.36 24.81 -5.20
CA LYS A 15 0.79 24.39 -3.93
C LYS A 15 0.43 22.89 -3.96
N SER A 16 0.89 22.15 -2.94
CA SER A 16 0.48 20.76 -2.72
C SER A 16 -1.04 20.65 -2.55
N SER A 17 -1.62 19.54 -3.01
CA SER A 17 -3.02 19.20 -2.76
C SER A 17 -3.20 18.45 -1.45
N VAL A 18 -2.12 17.87 -0.91
CA VAL A 18 -2.15 17.00 0.28
C VAL A 18 -1.63 17.73 1.52
N TYR A 19 -0.66 18.64 1.31
CA TYR A 19 0.00 19.40 2.38
C TYR A 19 -0.17 20.91 2.19
N ASP A 20 -0.12 21.67 3.26
CA ASP A 20 -0.14 23.15 3.18
C ASP A 20 1.27 23.73 2.93
N ILE A 21 1.91 23.26 1.86
CA ILE A 21 3.27 23.67 1.45
C ILE A 21 3.34 23.95 -0.05
N GLN A 22 4.44 24.59 -0.47
CA GLN A 22 4.81 24.72 -1.87
C GLN A 22 5.80 23.61 -2.24
N LEU A 23 5.43 22.80 -3.23
CA LEU A 23 6.30 21.80 -3.84
C LEU A 23 6.99 22.40 -5.06
N GLN A 24 8.10 21.81 -5.44
CA GLN A 24 8.66 22.02 -6.77
C GLN A 24 7.64 21.54 -7.82
N GLU A 25 7.51 22.24 -8.94
CA GLU A 25 6.48 21.98 -9.96
C GLU A 25 6.44 20.51 -10.40
N MET A 26 7.59 19.92 -10.66
CA MET A 26 7.70 18.49 -11.00
C MET A 26 7.16 17.57 -9.88
N ASN A 27 7.48 17.88 -8.62
CA ASN A 27 7.03 17.07 -7.50
C ASN A 27 5.52 17.26 -7.28
N LYS A 28 4.98 18.42 -7.62
CA LYS A 28 3.53 18.65 -7.66
C LYS A 28 2.84 17.81 -8.75
N GLU A 29 3.39 17.74 -9.94
CA GLU A 29 2.86 16.87 -11.01
C GLU A 29 2.93 15.38 -10.58
N MET A 30 4.02 14.97 -9.92
CA MET A 30 4.15 13.62 -9.39
C MET A 30 3.14 13.34 -8.28
N GLU A 31 2.88 14.30 -7.39
CA GLU A 31 1.82 14.20 -6.37
C GLU A 31 0.45 13.96 -7.04
N GLU A 32 0.09 14.76 -8.02
CA GLU A 32 -1.18 14.62 -8.75
C GLU A 32 -1.30 13.27 -9.45
N PHE A 33 -0.23 12.81 -10.04
CA PHE A 33 -0.17 11.49 -10.66
C PHE A 33 -0.38 10.38 -9.63
N MET A 34 0.34 10.40 -8.49
CA MET A 34 0.21 9.41 -7.43
C MET A 34 -1.22 9.37 -6.86
N VAL A 35 -1.79 10.54 -6.57
CA VAL A 35 -3.17 10.65 -6.07
C VAL A 35 -4.17 10.11 -7.09
N SER A 36 -4.01 10.45 -8.36
CA SER A 36 -4.90 9.99 -9.44
C SER A 36 -4.84 8.48 -9.61
N VAL A 37 -3.65 7.89 -9.64
CA VAL A 37 -3.47 6.43 -9.76
C VAL A 37 -4.02 5.71 -8.54
N ALA A 38 -3.70 6.17 -7.33
CA ALA A 38 -4.20 5.58 -6.10
C ALA A 38 -5.74 5.61 -6.04
N THR A 39 -6.35 6.77 -6.33
CA THR A 39 -7.80 6.93 -6.39
C THR A 39 -8.44 6.00 -7.42
N SER A 40 -7.87 5.92 -8.61
CA SER A 40 -8.37 5.04 -9.67
C SER A 40 -8.29 3.57 -9.28
N THR A 41 -7.19 3.16 -8.65
CA THR A 41 -6.98 1.77 -8.22
C THR A 41 -7.99 1.36 -7.15
N VAL A 42 -8.17 2.19 -6.12
CA VAL A 42 -9.14 1.94 -5.05
C VAL A 42 -10.57 1.91 -5.60
N THR A 43 -10.90 2.83 -6.52
CA THR A 43 -12.26 2.92 -7.09
C THR A 43 -12.57 1.74 -8.03
N ALA A 44 -11.57 1.22 -8.73
CA ALA A 44 -11.76 0.15 -9.71
C ALA A 44 -11.85 -1.25 -9.09
N SER A 45 -11.52 -1.43 -7.81
CA SER A 45 -11.46 -2.75 -7.18
C SER A 45 -12.07 -2.74 -5.77
N GLU A 46 -13.14 -3.49 -5.59
CA GLU A 46 -13.80 -3.70 -4.28
C GLU A 46 -12.88 -4.38 -3.24
N GLY A 47 -11.80 -5.02 -3.72
CA GLY A 47 -10.83 -5.73 -2.86
C GLY A 47 -9.72 -4.84 -2.31
N ILE A 48 -9.56 -3.63 -2.82
CA ILE A 48 -8.49 -2.71 -2.38
C ILE A 48 -9.04 -1.78 -1.31
N ALA A 49 -8.53 -1.91 -0.08
CA ALA A 49 -8.90 -1.05 1.04
C ALA A 49 -8.23 0.32 0.97
N GLY A 50 -7.01 0.38 0.41
CA GLY A 50 -6.28 1.61 0.22
C GLY A 50 -5.02 1.44 -0.61
N VAL A 51 -4.51 2.56 -1.11
CA VAL A 51 -3.22 2.66 -1.82
C VAL A 51 -2.43 3.82 -1.27
N GLY A 52 -1.18 3.58 -0.92
CA GLY A 52 -0.29 4.60 -0.39
C GLY A 52 1.07 4.66 -1.09
N VAL A 53 1.70 5.81 -1.02
CA VAL A 53 3.09 6.01 -1.37
C VAL A 53 3.77 6.69 -0.19
N PHE A 54 4.77 6.04 0.36
CA PHE A 54 5.48 6.43 1.57
C PHE A 54 6.95 6.65 1.22
N PHE A 55 7.46 7.83 1.45
CA PHE A 55 8.85 8.14 1.11
C PHE A 55 9.79 8.04 2.31
N GLU A 56 11.06 7.74 2.04
CA GLU A 56 12.14 7.95 2.99
C GLU A 56 12.23 9.44 3.33
N PRO A 57 12.72 9.80 4.53
CA PRO A 57 12.93 11.20 4.90
C PRO A 57 13.74 11.96 3.86
N ASP A 58 13.29 13.17 3.53
CA ASP A 58 13.90 14.08 2.55
C ASP A 58 13.98 13.53 1.10
N ALA A 59 13.28 12.43 0.78
CA ALA A 59 13.40 11.77 -0.52
C ALA A 59 12.46 12.31 -1.60
N PHE A 60 11.37 12.96 -1.24
CA PHE A 60 10.37 13.45 -2.20
C PHE A 60 10.62 14.89 -2.65
N ASP A 61 10.65 15.82 -1.71
CA ASP A 61 10.82 17.25 -1.99
C ASP A 61 11.60 17.92 -0.87
N PRO A 62 12.56 18.83 -1.17
CA PRO A 62 13.36 19.51 -0.14
C PRO A 62 12.56 20.36 0.84
N SER A 63 11.32 20.71 0.51
CA SER A 63 10.44 21.53 1.37
C SER A 63 9.78 20.72 2.48
N ILE A 64 9.82 19.39 2.42
CA ILE A 64 9.17 18.51 3.37
C ILE A 64 10.01 17.27 3.67
N LYS A 65 10.26 17.04 4.95
CA LYS A 65 11.03 15.89 5.39
C LYS A 65 10.28 14.58 5.22
N ASP A 66 9.06 14.53 5.71
CA ASP A 66 8.25 13.32 5.76
C ASP A 66 7.06 13.47 4.78
N TYR A 67 7.12 12.80 3.64
CA TYR A 67 6.08 12.87 2.63
C TYR A 67 5.40 11.53 2.42
N THR A 68 4.08 11.53 2.52
CA THR A 68 3.23 10.36 2.27
C THR A 68 1.95 10.78 1.58
N VAL A 69 1.45 9.91 0.71
CA VAL A 69 0.09 9.98 0.18
C VAL A 69 -0.58 8.66 0.47
N TYR A 70 -1.79 8.70 1.02
CA TYR A 70 -2.62 7.51 1.19
C TYR A 70 -4.05 7.81 0.78
N VAL A 71 -4.64 6.92 0.00
CA VAL A 71 -6.01 7.04 -0.48
C VAL A 71 -6.77 5.80 -0.03
N SER A 72 -7.65 5.95 0.94
CA SER A 72 -8.60 4.92 1.35
C SER A 72 -9.83 4.90 0.43
N GLU A 73 -10.68 3.88 0.58
CA GLU A 73 -11.97 3.84 -0.12
C GLU A 73 -12.84 5.07 0.18
N SER A 74 -12.83 5.56 1.42
CA SER A 74 -13.58 6.76 1.81
C SER A 74 -12.99 8.02 1.20
N ASP A 75 -11.66 8.14 1.13
CA ASP A 75 -10.98 9.29 0.52
C ASP A 75 -11.22 9.33 -0.98
N ALA A 76 -11.19 8.17 -1.65
CA ALA A 76 -11.51 8.08 -3.07
C ALA A 76 -12.93 8.56 -3.39
N LYS A 77 -13.90 8.25 -2.51
CA LYS A 77 -15.31 8.71 -2.65
C LYS A 77 -15.50 10.19 -2.38
N THR A 78 -14.74 10.76 -1.45
CA THR A 78 -14.90 12.16 -1.01
C THR A 78 -13.94 13.11 -1.71
N GLY A 79 -12.89 12.60 -2.35
CA GLY A 79 -11.80 13.39 -2.92
C GLY A 79 -10.89 14.06 -1.87
N ASN A 80 -10.96 13.60 -0.62
CA ASN A 80 -10.21 14.18 0.51
C ASN A 80 -8.98 13.35 0.84
N VAL A 81 -7.95 13.45 0.02
CA VAL A 81 -6.69 12.74 0.22
C VAL A 81 -5.89 13.38 1.35
N GLN A 82 -5.35 12.58 2.23
CA GLN A 82 -4.60 13.03 3.40
C GLN A 82 -3.20 12.44 3.45
N SER A 83 -2.33 13.10 4.23
CA SER A 83 -1.04 12.52 4.62
C SER A 83 -1.24 11.42 5.66
N TYR A 84 -0.42 10.38 5.60
CA TYR A 84 -0.46 9.28 6.58
C TYR A 84 0.36 9.58 7.86
N GLY A 85 1.11 10.66 7.89
CA GLY A 85 1.93 11.08 9.03
C GLY A 85 3.43 11.01 8.80
N ALA A 86 4.20 11.09 9.90
CA ALA A 86 5.65 11.16 9.87
C ALA A 86 6.29 9.76 9.67
N TYR A 87 7.53 9.73 9.19
CA TYR A 87 8.34 8.51 9.01
C TYR A 87 8.41 7.64 10.27
N THR A 88 8.43 8.24 11.44
CA THR A 88 8.42 7.51 12.72
C THR A 88 7.19 6.65 12.95
N SER A 89 6.08 6.92 12.25
CA SER A 89 4.84 6.13 12.36
C SER A 89 4.81 4.92 11.44
N TYR A 90 5.49 4.97 10.28
CA TYR A 90 5.42 3.89 9.29
C TYR A 90 6.77 3.20 9.02
N GLY A 91 7.90 3.86 9.21
CA GLY A 91 9.22 3.36 8.81
C GLY A 91 9.64 2.04 9.47
N SER A 92 9.09 1.71 10.65
CA SER A 92 9.32 0.45 11.36
C SER A 92 8.25 -0.61 11.13
N GLN A 93 7.16 -0.27 10.46
CA GLN A 93 6.06 -1.19 10.19
C GLN A 93 6.45 -2.21 9.11
N ASP A 94 5.97 -3.44 9.23
CA ASP A 94 6.35 -4.53 8.33
C ASP A 94 5.97 -4.24 6.87
N TYR A 95 4.83 -3.61 6.63
CA TYR A 95 4.39 -3.21 5.30
C TYR A 95 5.35 -2.22 4.60
N TYR A 96 6.13 -1.46 5.36
CA TYR A 96 7.13 -0.54 4.81
C TYR A 96 8.54 -1.14 4.87
N LYS A 97 8.98 -1.51 6.08
CA LYS A 97 10.35 -1.92 6.39
C LYS A 97 10.82 -3.09 5.55
N ASN A 98 9.95 -4.11 5.35
CA ASN A 98 10.35 -5.32 4.63
C ASN A 98 10.73 -5.00 3.19
N ALA A 99 9.88 -4.27 2.45
CA ALA A 99 10.17 -3.87 1.07
C ALA A 99 11.36 -2.90 1.00
N ALA A 100 11.40 -1.89 1.87
CA ALA A 100 12.46 -0.89 1.90
C ALA A 100 13.84 -1.49 2.16
N THR A 101 13.93 -2.50 3.05
CA THR A 101 15.20 -3.13 3.46
C THR A 101 15.67 -4.19 2.46
N THR A 102 14.75 -5.04 2.00
CA THR A 102 15.09 -6.15 1.10
C THR A 102 15.21 -5.71 -0.35
N LYS A 103 14.62 -4.56 -0.70
CA LYS A 103 14.46 -4.07 -2.08
C LYS A 103 13.73 -5.07 -2.98
N GLN A 104 12.80 -5.81 -2.38
CA GLN A 104 11.97 -6.79 -3.05
C GLN A 104 10.50 -6.50 -2.76
N ASN A 105 9.64 -6.82 -3.73
CA ASN A 105 8.21 -6.82 -3.47
C ASN A 105 7.90 -7.83 -2.38
N CYS A 106 7.03 -7.48 -1.46
CA CYS A 106 6.64 -8.37 -0.38
C CYS A 106 5.15 -8.25 -0.05
N PHE A 107 4.65 -9.27 0.64
CA PHE A 107 3.34 -9.24 1.29
C PHE A 107 3.55 -9.33 2.79
N THR A 108 2.70 -8.64 3.54
CA THR A 108 2.66 -8.78 5.00
C THR A 108 1.94 -10.07 5.41
N ASP A 109 2.15 -10.51 6.63
CA ASP A 109 1.16 -11.35 7.31
C ASP A 109 -0.16 -10.56 7.49
N PRO A 110 -1.30 -11.24 7.69
CA PRO A 110 -2.56 -10.58 8.00
C PRO A 110 -2.46 -9.71 9.25
N TYR A 111 -3.01 -8.51 9.17
CA TYR A 111 -3.15 -7.61 10.31
C TYR A 111 -4.48 -6.84 10.25
N GLU A 112 -4.82 -6.16 11.33
CA GLU A 112 -6.02 -5.34 11.41
C GLU A 112 -5.64 -3.87 11.59
N ASP A 113 -6.19 -3.00 10.74
CA ASP A 113 -6.12 -1.55 10.91
C ASP A 113 -7.51 -0.96 10.72
N GLN A 114 -7.91 -0.08 11.65
CA GLN A 114 -9.22 0.59 11.68
C GLN A 114 -10.43 -0.37 11.54
N GLY A 115 -10.30 -1.59 12.06
CA GLY A 115 -11.35 -2.61 12.01
C GLY A 115 -11.43 -3.37 10.68
N ILE A 116 -10.49 -3.16 9.76
CA ILE A 116 -10.37 -3.89 8.51
C ILE A 116 -9.22 -4.88 8.63
N LYS A 117 -9.52 -6.18 8.45
CA LYS A 117 -8.48 -7.21 8.31
C LYS A 117 -7.92 -7.16 6.90
N MET A 118 -6.60 -7.05 6.78
CA MET A 118 -5.94 -6.87 5.50
C MET A 118 -4.57 -7.55 5.42
N VAL A 119 -4.08 -7.69 4.21
CA VAL A 119 -2.67 -7.91 3.88
C VAL A 119 -2.21 -6.77 3.00
N SER A 120 -0.97 -6.33 3.15
CA SER A 120 -0.39 -5.30 2.30
C SER A 120 0.57 -5.90 1.29
N ALA A 121 0.40 -5.54 0.03
CA ALA A 121 1.40 -5.73 -1.02
C ALA A 121 2.28 -4.47 -1.08
N SER A 122 3.59 -4.64 -0.93
CA SER A 122 4.55 -3.54 -0.83
C SER A 122 5.60 -3.63 -1.92
N PHE A 123 5.86 -2.50 -2.57
CA PHE A 123 6.75 -2.38 -3.72
C PHE A 123 7.78 -1.27 -3.45
N PRO A 124 9.08 -1.57 -3.39
CA PRO A 124 10.10 -0.55 -3.13
C PRO A 124 10.27 0.39 -4.33
N ILE A 125 10.42 1.67 -4.06
CA ILE A 125 10.81 2.68 -5.02
C ILE A 125 12.31 2.86 -4.90
N GLU A 126 13.05 2.56 -5.97
CA GLU A 126 14.51 2.66 -5.97
C GLU A 126 14.99 3.70 -6.99
N TYR A 127 15.99 4.47 -6.57
CA TYR A 127 16.72 5.37 -7.45
C TYR A 127 18.23 5.32 -7.12
N GLN A 128 19.05 5.10 -8.13
CA GLN A 128 20.53 5.00 -7.99
C GLN A 128 20.97 4.02 -6.88
N GLY A 129 20.27 2.88 -6.77
CA GLY A 129 20.57 1.84 -5.78
C GLY A 129 20.15 2.16 -4.34
N LYS A 130 19.45 3.26 -4.12
CA LYS A 130 18.89 3.63 -2.81
C LYS A 130 17.37 3.52 -2.83
N THR A 131 16.80 3.01 -1.76
CA THR A 131 15.36 3.09 -1.53
C THR A 131 14.97 4.55 -1.32
N GLN A 132 13.96 5.00 -2.05
CA GLN A 132 13.39 6.33 -1.93
C GLN A 132 12.04 6.28 -1.18
N GLY A 133 11.42 5.12 -1.14
CA GLY A 133 10.13 4.90 -0.51
C GLY A 133 9.54 3.56 -0.87
N VAL A 134 8.27 3.38 -0.53
CA VAL A 134 7.50 2.16 -0.79
C VAL A 134 6.10 2.53 -1.28
N ILE A 135 5.63 1.87 -2.32
CA ILE A 135 4.22 1.86 -2.70
C ILE A 135 3.54 0.73 -1.92
N LEU A 136 2.42 1.04 -1.32
CA LEU A 136 1.61 0.13 -0.52
C LEU A 136 0.24 -0.06 -1.15
N VAL A 137 -0.22 -1.30 -1.23
CA VAL A 137 -1.59 -1.65 -1.64
C VAL A 137 -2.19 -2.54 -0.56
N ASP A 138 -3.18 -2.02 0.14
CA ASP A 138 -3.89 -2.74 1.18
C ASP A 138 -5.06 -3.53 0.60
N ILE A 139 -5.03 -4.84 0.80
CA ILE A 139 -6.01 -5.79 0.27
C ILE A 139 -6.90 -6.26 1.41
N ASN A 140 -8.18 -6.00 1.31
CA ASN A 140 -9.17 -6.45 2.29
C ASN A 140 -9.35 -7.97 2.19
N ILE A 141 -9.05 -8.68 3.27
CA ILE A 141 -9.11 -10.15 3.33
C ILE A 141 -10.55 -10.67 3.06
N SER A 142 -11.57 -9.92 3.44
CA SER A 142 -12.97 -10.34 3.22
C SER A 142 -13.31 -10.60 1.76
N THR A 143 -12.59 -9.98 0.82
CA THR A 143 -12.79 -10.19 -0.62
C THR A 143 -12.42 -11.59 -1.09
N PHE A 144 -11.58 -12.30 -0.36
CA PHE A 144 -11.24 -13.68 -0.67
C PHE A 144 -12.43 -14.65 -0.50
N SER A 145 -13.48 -14.23 0.21
CA SER A 145 -14.74 -15.00 0.26
C SER A 145 -15.34 -15.25 -1.12
N ASN A 146 -15.07 -14.37 -2.10
CA ASN A 146 -15.50 -14.52 -3.48
C ASN A 146 -14.79 -15.66 -4.23
N LEU A 147 -13.66 -16.17 -3.67
CA LEU A 147 -12.95 -17.33 -4.23
C LEU A 147 -13.69 -18.65 -4.00
N ARG A 148 -14.62 -18.68 -3.02
CA ARG A 148 -15.44 -19.85 -2.76
C ARG A 148 -16.46 -19.99 -3.88
N SER A 149 -16.24 -20.94 -4.77
CA SER A 149 -17.21 -21.32 -5.80
C SER A 149 -18.32 -22.17 -5.16
N SER A 150 -19.58 -21.84 -5.43
CA SER A 150 -20.72 -22.72 -5.13
C SER A 150 -20.87 -23.75 -6.26
N ASP A 151 -19.89 -24.64 -6.41
CA ASP A 151 -20.01 -25.74 -7.37
C ASP A 151 -20.91 -26.83 -6.78
N SER A 152 -21.97 -27.19 -7.50
CA SER A 152 -22.92 -28.21 -7.07
C SER A 152 -22.32 -29.61 -7.03
N ASP A 153 -21.21 -29.84 -7.72
CA ASP A 153 -20.55 -31.13 -7.81
C ASP A 153 -19.67 -31.45 -6.59
N TYR A 154 -19.27 -30.41 -5.82
CA TYR A 154 -18.42 -30.55 -4.65
C TYR A 154 -19.10 -29.99 -3.39
N LYS A 155 -19.70 -30.87 -2.61
CA LYS A 155 -20.44 -30.49 -1.38
C LYS A 155 -19.55 -30.05 -0.21
N THR A 156 -18.24 -30.31 -0.29
CA THR A 156 -17.25 -30.08 0.79
C THR A 156 -16.02 -29.33 0.28
N MET A 157 -16.20 -28.43 -0.71
CA MET A 157 -15.09 -27.59 -1.16
C MET A 157 -14.86 -26.44 -0.18
N TYR A 158 -13.60 -26.27 0.23
CA TYR A 158 -13.12 -25.12 0.99
C TYR A 158 -11.94 -24.50 0.24
N VAL A 159 -11.66 -23.23 0.57
CA VAL A 159 -10.58 -22.46 -0.05
C VAL A 159 -9.79 -21.76 1.04
N ASP A 160 -8.49 -21.97 1.03
CA ASP A 160 -7.54 -21.28 1.88
C ASP A 160 -6.60 -20.43 1.04
N VAL A 161 -6.28 -19.24 1.54
CA VAL A 161 -5.24 -18.37 0.97
C VAL A 161 -4.10 -18.31 1.98
N LEU A 162 -2.91 -18.64 1.53
CA LEU A 162 -1.71 -18.70 2.37
C LEU A 162 -0.64 -17.74 1.87
N THR A 163 0.15 -17.20 2.78
CA THR A 163 1.43 -16.54 2.43
C THR A 163 2.47 -17.56 2.00
N GLY A 164 3.60 -17.12 1.46
CA GLY A 164 4.69 -17.99 1.02
C GLY A 164 5.32 -18.81 2.14
N ASP A 165 5.18 -18.42 3.39
CA ASP A 165 5.65 -19.13 4.59
C ASP A 165 4.54 -19.88 5.34
N SER A 166 3.40 -20.07 4.65
CA SER A 166 2.24 -20.82 5.12
C SER A 166 1.48 -20.19 6.28
N THR A 167 1.49 -18.87 6.43
CA THR A 167 0.54 -18.16 7.29
C THR A 167 -0.82 -18.10 6.59
N ILE A 168 -1.89 -18.43 7.30
CA ILE A 168 -3.26 -18.40 6.78
C ILE A 168 -3.70 -16.95 6.67
N VAL A 169 -3.97 -16.51 5.45
CA VAL A 169 -4.52 -15.18 5.15
C VAL A 169 -6.04 -15.22 5.19
N TYR A 170 -6.60 -16.28 4.61
CA TYR A 170 -8.04 -16.50 4.55
C TYR A 170 -8.33 -18.00 4.61
N ASP A 171 -9.35 -18.39 5.35
CA ASP A 171 -9.93 -19.71 5.43
C ASP A 171 -11.44 -19.59 5.23
N SER A 172 -12.00 -20.32 4.27
CA SER A 172 -13.42 -20.24 3.91
C SER A 172 -14.36 -20.88 4.95
N GLU A 173 -13.83 -21.67 5.88
CA GLU A 173 -14.60 -22.37 6.91
C GLU A 173 -14.59 -21.60 8.25
N SER A 174 -13.50 -20.90 8.58
CA SER A 174 -13.36 -20.19 9.86
C SER A 174 -12.35 -19.05 9.83
N ASP A 175 -12.77 -17.88 10.27
CA ASP A 175 -11.87 -16.73 10.48
C ASP A 175 -10.90 -16.92 11.66
N GLU A 176 -11.11 -17.97 12.47
CA GLU A 176 -10.31 -18.26 13.67
C GLU A 176 -8.85 -18.58 13.33
N TYR A 177 -8.61 -19.10 12.14
CA TYR A 177 -7.28 -19.53 11.72
C TYR A 177 -6.47 -18.45 11.04
N THR A 178 -7.08 -17.30 10.73
CA THR A 178 -6.39 -16.16 10.09
C THR A 178 -5.22 -15.68 10.95
N GLY A 179 -4.04 -15.57 10.34
CA GLY A 179 -2.79 -15.18 11.00
C GLY A 179 -2.03 -16.32 11.65
N GLN A 180 -2.58 -17.55 11.68
CA GLN A 180 -1.88 -18.72 12.22
C GLN A 180 -1.06 -19.43 11.14
N LYS A 181 -0.01 -20.13 11.56
CA LYS A 181 0.76 -20.99 10.65
C LYS A 181 0.00 -22.30 10.42
N LEU A 182 -0.12 -22.70 9.15
CA LEU A 182 -0.74 -23.99 8.80
C LEU A 182 -0.10 -25.16 9.57
N SER A 183 1.22 -25.14 9.76
CA SER A 183 1.94 -26.16 10.51
C SER A 183 1.54 -26.28 11.98
N SER A 184 0.95 -25.24 12.58
CA SER A 184 0.46 -25.30 13.97
C SER A 184 -0.89 -26.00 14.10
N LEU A 185 -1.60 -26.17 13.00
CA LEU A 185 -2.94 -26.79 12.96
C LEU A 185 -2.90 -28.26 12.53
N ILE A 186 -1.80 -28.70 11.91
CA ILE A 186 -1.60 -30.07 11.45
C ILE A 186 -0.72 -30.78 12.49
N SER A 187 -1.33 -31.56 13.36
CA SER A 187 -0.65 -32.41 14.36
C SER A 187 -0.48 -33.84 13.87
#